data_bcdb5bc3343e93be694adbc21f3752fe
#
_entry.id   bcdb5bc3343e93be694adbc21f3752fe
#
_cell.length_a   1.000
_cell.length_b   1.000
_cell.length_c   1.000
_cell.angle_alpha   90.00
_cell.angle_beta   90.00
_cell.angle_gamma   90.00
#
_symmetry.space_group_name_H-M   'P 1'
#
loop_
_entity.id
_entity.type
_entity.pdbx_description
1 polymer ?
#
loop_
_entity_poly.entity_id
_entity_poly.type
_entity_poly.pdbx_seq_one_letter_code
_entity_poly.pdbx_strand_id
1 'polypeptide(L)'
;MSRLIEETEEQIALEAEIKDQAQKFIAYLNSTLPESMELEYEGFYRRGFFVSKKRYAVIEDGEIIAKGLELVRRDWAPIVKKTQEAVLMAILKEGDSNKAIKEVKKVFKRIKNCEVENKELIIHTQITKPLDQYKQVGPHVVAARKIEEHGIKVTRGTIVQYIIVRGKGSISQRAIPYEYSEGYAYDKDYYINNQLIPAIERIMYSFGYSKKDLQDMSRGEVQQSLDAFF
;
A
#
# COMPACT_ATOMS: atom_id res chain seq x y z
N MET A 1 -9.36 1.49 23.87
CA MET A 1 -8.71 2.64 24.52
C MET A 1 -7.25 2.62 24.11
N SER A 2 -6.87 3.46 23.14
CA SER A 2 -5.46 3.67 22.78
C SER A 2 -4.84 4.53 23.88
N ARG A 3 -3.85 4.01 24.60
CA ARG A 3 -2.96 4.87 25.37
C ARG A 3 -2.25 5.78 24.36
N LEU A 4 -2.66 7.02 24.28
CA LEU A 4 -1.79 8.10 23.83
C LEU A 4 -0.58 8.02 24.76
N ILE A 5 0.61 7.80 24.20
CA ILE A 5 1.86 7.94 24.95
C ILE A 5 1.91 9.44 25.24
N GLU A 6 1.64 9.83 26.49
CA GLU A 6 1.81 11.20 26.95
C GLU A 6 3.30 11.55 26.73
N GLU A 7 3.52 12.56 25.93
CA GLU A 7 4.86 13.08 25.66
C GLU A 7 5.39 13.68 26.96
N THR A 8 6.58 13.29 27.36
CA THR A 8 7.22 13.90 28.52
C THR A 8 7.66 15.34 28.14
N GLU A 9 7.63 16.25 29.11
CA GLU A 9 8.11 17.65 28.90
C GLU A 9 9.54 17.69 28.32
N GLU A 10 10.37 16.74 28.73
CA GLU A 10 11.74 16.58 28.22
C GLU A 10 11.78 16.21 26.74
N GLN A 11 10.86 15.36 26.25
CA GLN A 11 10.77 14.99 24.82
C GLN A 11 10.32 16.19 23.97
N ILE A 12 9.38 16.99 24.47
CA ILE A 12 8.88 18.18 23.77
C ILE A 12 10.01 19.24 23.68
N ALA A 13 10.74 19.44 24.77
CA ALA A 13 11.86 20.40 24.80
C ALA A 13 12.98 19.97 23.83
N LEU A 14 13.34 18.68 23.81
CA LEU A 14 14.36 18.16 22.92
C LEU A 14 13.94 18.27 21.43
N GLU A 15 12.67 18.03 21.12
CA GLU A 15 12.15 18.19 19.76
C GLU A 15 12.21 19.65 19.29
N ALA A 16 11.86 20.60 20.16
CA ALA A 16 11.95 22.02 19.88
C ALA A 16 13.40 22.46 19.60
N GLU A 17 14.35 21.97 20.41
CA GLU A 17 15.77 22.23 20.20
C GLU A 17 16.28 21.68 18.87
N ILE A 18 15.93 20.44 18.52
CA ILE A 18 16.31 19.81 17.23
C ILE A 18 15.75 20.61 16.04
N LYS A 19 14.49 21.05 16.12
CA LYS A 19 13.87 21.87 15.08
C LYS A 19 14.58 23.20 14.89
N ASP A 20 14.91 23.88 15.98
CA ASP A 20 15.66 25.13 15.94
C ASP A 20 17.05 24.97 15.34
N GLN A 21 17.79 23.93 15.75
CA GLN A 21 19.11 23.63 15.19
C GLN A 21 19.03 23.29 13.70
N ALA A 22 18.01 22.51 13.27
CA ALA A 22 17.81 22.17 11.87
C ALA A 22 17.54 23.43 11.02
N GLN A 23 16.71 24.35 11.49
CA GLN A 23 16.45 25.63 10.80
C GLN A 23 17.70 26.48 10.66
N LYS A 24 18.51 26.61 11.73
CA LYS A 24 19.79 27.32 11.68
C LYS A 24 20.76 26.69 10.68
N PHE A 25 20.81 25.35 10.64
CA PHE A 25 21.65 24.61 9.70
C PHE A 25 21.21 24.82 8.25
N ILE A 26 19.89 24.77 7.97
CA ILE A 26 19.36 25.05 6.64
C ILE A 26 19.66 26.50 6.20
N ALA A 27 19.50 27.48 7.10
CA ALA A 27 19.83 28.85 6.79
C ALA A 27 21.33 29.01 6.45
N TYR A 28 22.19 28.32 7.18
CA TYR A 28 23.64 28.29 6.86
C TYR A 28 23.88 27.66 5.49
N LEU A 29 23.28 26.51 5.18
CA LEU A 29 23.45 25.85 3.88
C LEU A 29 22.95 26.74 2.74
N ASN A 30 21.79 27.37 2.88
CA ASN A 30 21.26 28.30 1.88
C ASN A 30 22.17 29.48 1.61
N SER A 31 22.89 29.96 2.63
CA SER A 31 23.89 31.04 2.45
C SER A 31 25.10 30.59 1.61
N THR A 32 25.33 29.30 1.44
CA THR A 32 26.43 28.73 0.66
C THR A 32 26.00 28.23 -0.74
N LEU A 33 24.70 28.19 -1.01
CA LEU A 33 24.16 27.73 -2.28
C LEU A 33 24.08 28.87 -3.33
N PRO A 34 24.11 28.55 -4.62
CA PRO A 34 23.78 29.49 -5.67
C PRO A 34 22.36 30.06 -5.51
N GLU A 35 22.12 31.33 -5.89
CA GLU A 35 20.81 32.01 -5.78
C GLU A 35 19.63 31.23 -6.43
N SER A 36 19.91 30.34 -7.38
CA SER A 36 18.90 29.49 -8.05
C SER A 36 18.54 28.24 -7.29
N MET A 37 19.14 27.99 -6.12
CA MET A 37 18.94 26.80 -5.30
C MET A 37 18.57 27.18 -3.88
N GLU A 38 17.52 26.56 -3.36
CA GLU A 38 17.05 26.74 -1.99
C GLU A 38 16.70 25.38 -1.38
N LEU A 39 17.09 25.20 -0.10
CA LEU A 39 16.67 24.06 0.72
C LEU A 39 15.56 24.51 1.66
N GLU A 40 14.48 23.76 1.68
CA GLU A 40 13.35 23.97 2.59
C GLU A 40 13.37 22.95 3.72
N TYR A 41 12.92 23.38 4.91
CA TYR A 41 12.68 22.50 6.04
C TYR A 41 11.32 21.82 5.86
N GLU A 42 11.31 20.52 5.54
CA GLU A 42 10.07 19.76 5.29
C GLU A 42 9.37 19.34 6.59
N GLY A 43 10.13 19.01 7.65
CA GLY A 43 9.53 18.60 8.92
C GLY A 43 10.47 17.78 9.82
N PHE A 44 9.99 17.51 11.03
CA PHE A 44 10.61 16.61 11.98
C PHE A 44 9.69 15.40 12.20
N TYR A 45 10.21 14.20 12.01
CA TYR A 45 9.46 12.96 12.13
C TYR A 45 10.15 12.04 13.13
N ARG A 46 9.46 11.67 14.20
CA ARG A 46 10.01 10.80 15.25
C ARG A 46 10.31 9.40 14.76
N ARG A 47 9.51 8.89 13.81
CA ARG A 47 9.68 7.58 13.19
C ARG A 47 9.36 7.67 11.72
N GLY A 48 10.14 6.94 10.93
CA GLY A 48 9.94 6.83 9.50
C GLY A 48 10.33 5.46 8.97
N PHE A 49 9.65 5.03 7.94
CA PHE A 49 9.98 3.83 7.18
C PHE A 49 10.43 4.22 5.77
N PHE A 50 11.69 4.00 5.47
CA PHE A 50 12.32 4.39 4.22
C PHE A 50 12.65 3.14 3.39
N VAL A 51 11.99 2.96 2.26
CA VAL A 51 12.19 1.81 1.36
C VAL A 51 13.27 2.12 0.32
N SER A 52 13.18 3.28 -0.31
CA SER A 52 14.11 3.74 -1.35
C SER A 52 13.88 5.24 -1.60
N LYS A 53 14.69 5.85 -2.49
CA LYS A 53 14.47 7.22 -2.96
C LYS A 53 13.00 7.41 -3.41
N LYS A 54 12.32 8.42 -2.88
CA LYS A 54 10.91 8.76 -3.14
C LYS A 54 9.87 7.70 -2.70
N ARG A 55 10.26 6.73 -1.86
CA ARG A 55 9.37 5.71 -1.30
C ARG A 55 9.57 5.59 0.20
N TYR A 56 8.72 6.25 0.95
CA TYR A 56 8.79 6.28 2.41
C TYR A 56 7.41 6.55 3.04
N ALA A 57 7.32 6.28 4.31
CA ALA A 57 6.21 6.69 5.17
C ALA A 57 6.76 7.27 6.48
N VAL A 58 6.15 8.34 6.94
CA VAL A 58 6.43 8.99 8.23
C VAL A 58 5.12 9.23 8.96
N ILE A 59 5.20 9.50 10.26
CA ILE A 59 4.04 9.94 11.05
C ILE A 59 4.21 11.42 11.37
N GLU A 60 3.19 12.20 11.05
CA GLU A 60 3.03 13.60 11.40
C GLU A 60 1.63 13.79 12.00
N ASP A 61 1.53 14.43 13.16
CA ASP A 61 0.27 14.68 13.88
C ASP A 61 -0.63 13.43 14.05
N GLY A 62 -0.01 12.26 14.16
CA GLY A 62 -0.71 10.98 14.32
C GLY A 62 -1.24 10.35 13.05
N GLU A 63 -1.05 10.98 11.88
CA GLU A 63 -1.41 10.48 10.56
C GLU A 63 -0.19 9.99 9.78
N ILE A 64 -0.41 9.05 8.85
CA ILE A 64 0.65 8.58 7.97
C ILE A 64 0.76 9.50 6.75
N ILE A 65 1.92 10.11 6.59
CA ILE A 65 2.33 10.74 5.34
C ILE A 65 3.17 9.72 4.56
N ALA A 66 2.68 9.31 3.40
CA ALA A 66 3.39 8.35 2.56
C ALA A 66 3.64 8.90 1.16
N LYS A 67 4.84 8.66 0.63
CA LYS A 67 5.20 8.96 -0.76
C LYS A 67 5.65 7.68 -1.47
N GLY A 68 5.13 7.46 -2.68
CA GLY A 68 5.54 6.38 -3.58
C GLY A 68 5.21 4.96 -3.12
N LEU A 69 4.50 4.78 -2.00
CA LEU A 69 4.03 3.50 -1.52
C LEU A 69 2.68 3.12 -2.18
N GLU A 70 2.31 1.87 -2.08
CA GLU A 70 1.12 1.31 -2.73
C GLU A 70 -0.17 1.93 -2.19
N LEU A 71 -0.21 2.34 -0.94
CA LEU A 71 -1.39 2.97 -0.30
C LEU A 71 -1.86 4.26 -1.01
N VAL A 72 -0.95 5.01 -1.66
CA VAL A 72 -1.27 6.23 -2.39
C VAL A 72 -1.54 6.01 -3.88
N ARG A 73 -1.34 4.80 -4.39
CA ARG A 73 -1.52 4.46 -5.80
C ARG A 73 -2.97 4.05 -6.09
N ARG A 74 -3.45 4.35 -7.30
CA ARG A 74 -4.83 4.02 -7.72
C ARG A 74 -5.00 2.58 -8.19
N ASP A 75 -3.92 1.98 -8.72
CA ASP A 75 -3.90 0.63 -9.32
C ASP A 75 -3.81 -0.50 -8.28
N TRP A 76 -4.02 -0.19 -7.00
CA TRP A 76 -4.09 -1.15 -5.91
C TRP A 76 -5.47 -1.16 -5.26
N ALA A 77 -5.97 -2.35 -4.95
CA ALA A 77 -7.28 -2.53 -4.35
C ALA A 77 -7.39 -1.86 -2.96
N PRO A 78 -8.57 -1.32 -2.59
CA PRO A 78 -8.77 -0.65 -1.29
C PRO A 78 -8.37 -1.49 -0.08
N ILE A 79 -8.66 -2.80 -0.09
CA ILE A 79 -8.26 -3.71 1.00
C ILE A 79 -6.74 -3.75 1.20
N VAL A 80 -5.97 -3.68 0.10
CA VAL A 80 -4.50 -3.72 0.14
C VAL A 80 -3.95 -2.44 0.73
N LYS A 81 -4.49 -1.28 0.32
CA LYS A 81 -4.12 0.03 0.86
C LYS A 81 -4.39 0.12 2.35
N LYS A 82 -5.60 -0.26 2.78
CA LYS A 82 -5.98 -0.30 4.20
C LYS A 82 -5.08 -1.23 5.01
N THR A 83 -4.68 -2.37 4.43
CA THR A 83 -3.76 -3.30 5.11
C THR A 83 -2.37 -2.71 5.24
N GLN A 84 -1.83 -2.11 4.18
CA GLN A 84 -0.52 -1.45 4.23
C GLN A 84 -0.52 -0.30 5.25
N GLU A 85 -1.58 0.50 5.29
CA GLU A 85 -1.77 1.56 6.28
C GLU A 85 -1.81 1.02 7.70
N ALA A 86 -2.62 -0.02 7.97
CA ALA A 86 -2.72 -0.65 9.28
C ALA A 86 -1.37 -1.24 9.74
N VAL A 87 -0.61 -1.86 8.85
CA VAL A 87 0.73 -2.38 9.12
C VAL A 87 1.70 -1.23 9.46
N LEU A 88 1.70 -0.16 8.68
CA LEU A 88 2.54 1.02 8.93
C LEU A 88 2.16 1.71 10.24
N MET A 89 0.86 1.85 10.56
CA MET A 89 0.40 2.40 11.83
C MET A 89 0.88 1.58 13.03
N ALA A 90 0.73 0.25 12.97
CA ALA A 90 1.19 -0.63 14.03
C ALA A 90 2.71 -0.48 14.29
N ILE A 91 3.49 -0.31 13.22
CA ILE A 91 4.94 -0.19 13.29
C ILE A 91 5.37 1.22 13.68
N LEU A 92 4.89 2.24 12.98
CA LEU A 92 5.39 3.61 13.15
C LEU A 92 4.81 4.30 14.38
N LYS A 93 3.52 4.08 14.68
CA LYS A 93 2.87 4.70 15.84
C LYS A 93 3.08 3.90 17.13
N GLU A 94 2.89 2.59 17.05
CA GLU A 94 2.87 1.74 18.25
C GLU A 94 4.20 1.01 18.48
N GLY A 95 5.03 0.82 17.45
CA GLY A 95 6.28 0.05 17.52
C GLY A 95 6.05 -1.45 17.69
N ASP A 96 4.85 -1.95 17.35
CA ASP A 96 4.43 -3.34 17.58
C ASP A 96 4.36 -4.13 16.26
N SER A 97 5.44 -4.88 15.99
CA SER A 97 5.50 -5.79 14.84
C SER A 97 4.52 -6.96 14.95
N ASN A 98 4.20 -7.42 16.17
CA ASN A 98 3.25 -8.51 16.38
C ASN A 98 1.83 -8.07 16.01
N LYS A 99 1.48 -6.82 16.29
CA LYS A 99 0.21 -6.24 15.87
C LYS A 99 0.12 -6.16 14.36
N ALA A 100 1.19 -5.71 13.69
CA ALA A 100 1.27 -5.68 12.23
C ALA A 100 1.02 -7.08 11.62
N ILE A 101 1.65 -8.13 12.17
CA ILE A 101 1.45 -9.52 11.74
C ILE A 101 0.00 -9.97 11.95
N LYS A 102 -0.62 -9.61 13.08
CA LYS A 102 -2.03 -9.96 13.35
C LYS A 102 -2.96 -9.35 12.32
N GLU A 103 -2.74 -8.08 11.93
CA GLU A 103 -3.53 -7.42 10.89
C GLU A 103 -3.36 -8.12 9.53
N VAL A 104 -2.14 -8.47 9.14
CA VAL A 104 -1.88 -9.22 7.90
C VAL A 104 -2.60 -10.57 7.91
N LYS A 105 -2.47 -11.36 8.99
CA LYS A 105 -3.14 -12.67 9.12
C LYS A 105 -4.67 -12.55 9.05
N LYS A 106 -5.24 -11.52 9.67
CA LYS A 106 -6.68 -11.23 9.62
C LYS A 106 -7.16 -11.00 8.20
N VAL A 107 -6.41 -10.20 7.42
CA VAL A 107 -6.78 -9.91 6.03
C VAL A 107 -6.62 -11.14 5.13
N PHE A 108 -5.56 -11.93 5.30
CA PHE A 108 -5.43 -13.21 4.60
C PHE A 108 -6.64 -14.12 4.85
N LYS A 109 -7.07 -14.23 6.11
CA LYS A 109 -8.24 -15.04 6.48
C LYS A 109 -9.52 -14.51 5.80
N ARG A 110 -9.76 -13.19 5.85
CA ARG A 110 -10.93 -12.56 5.19
C ARG A 110 -10.97 -12.86 3.68
N ILE A 111 -9.84 -12.69 2.99
CA ILE A 111 -9.76 -12.98 1.54
C ILE A 111 -10.03 -14.47 1.27
N LYS A 112 -9.43 -15.36 2.04
CA LYS A 112 -9.60 -16.81 1.88
C LYS A 112 -11.03 -17.28 2.12
N ASN A 113 -11.69 -16.72 3.11
CA ASN A 113 -13.05 -17.08 3.48
C ASN A 113 -14.13 -16.43 2.59
N CYS A 114 -13.75 -15.65 1.56
CA CYS A 114 -14.69 -14.84 0.78
C CYS A 114 -15.50 -13.82 1.61
N GLU A 115 -14.91 -13.29 2.67
CA GLU A 115 -15.50 -12.28 3.57
C GLU A 115 -15.20 -10.83 3.13
N VAL A 116 -14.71 -10.65 1.91
CA VAL A 116 -14.34 -9.34 1.33
C VAL A 116 -15.36 -8.98 0.27
N GLU A 117 -15.95 -7.80 0.38
CA GLU A 117 -16.89 -7.30 -0.61
C GLU A 117 -16.16 -6.85 -1.89
N ASN A 118 -16.81 -7.00 -3.05
CA ASN A 118 -16.22 -6.61 -4.34
C ASN A 118 -15.74 -5.14 -4.36
N LYS A 119 -16.41 -4.23 -3.64
CA LYS A 119 -16.00 -2.82 -3.54
C LYS A 119 -14.62 -2.62 -2.89
N GLU A 120 -14.18 -3.54 -2.01
CA GLU A 120 -12.86 -3.50 -1.39
C GLU A 120 -11.75 -4.04 -2.32
N LEU A 121 -12.14 -4.63 -3.45
CA LEU A 121 -11.25 -5.32 -4.41
C LEU A 121 -11.09 -4.56 -5.73
N ILE A 122 -11.74 -3.41 -5.90
CA ILE A 122 -11.72 -2.62 -7.13
C ILE A 122 -10.31 -2.11 -7.43
N ILE A 123 -9.86 -2.36 -8.66
CA ILE A 123 -8.62 -1.81 -9.19
C ILE A 123 -8.99 -0.72 -10.19
N HIS A 124 -8.37 0.45 -10.07
CA HIS A 124 -8.59 1.58 -10.95
C HIS A 124 -7.42 1.76 -11.88
N THR A 125 -7.65 1.71 -13.19
CA THR A 125 -6.58 1.95 -14.17
C THR A 125 -7.07 2.88 -15.27
N GLN A 126 -6.28 3.90 -15.58
CA GLN A 126 -6.59 4.84 -16.64
C GLN A 126 -6.21 4.26 -18.01
N ILE A 127 -7.09 4.38 -18.97
CA ILE A 127 -6.81 4.10 -20.39
C ILE A 127 -5.96 5.25 -20.95
N THR A 128 -4.75 4.95 -21.37
CA THR A 128 -3.76 5.95 -21.80
C THR A 128 -3.67 6.12 -23.31
N LYS A 129 -4.27 5.21 -24.09
CA LYS A 129 -4.30 5.21 -25.55
C LYS A 129 -5.54 4.48 -26.08
N PRO A 130 -5.94 4.62 -27.36
CA PRO A 130 -7.01 3.84 -27.96
C PRO A 130 -6.85 2.33 -27.76
N LEU A 131 -7.96 1.60 -27.56
CA LEU A 131 -7.93 0.19 -27.17
C LEU A 131 -7.33 -0.74 -28.24
N ASP A 132 -7.40 -0.36 -29.51
CA ASP A 132 -6.77 -1.05 -30.65
C ASP A 132 -5.24 -0.92 -30.68
N GLN A 133 -4.70 0.13 -30.04
CA GLN A 133 -3.25 0.40 -30.01
C GLN A 133 -2.52 -0.32 -28.87
N TYR A 134 -3.21 -1.10 -28.04
CA TYR A 134 -2.57 -1.88 -26.99
C TYR A 134 -1.96 -3.18 -27.55
N LYS A 135 -0.63 -3.17 -27.73
CA LYS A 135 0.12 -4.39 -28.12
C LYS A 135 0.06 -5.47 -27.02
N GLN A 136 0.16 -5.05 -25.77
CA GLN A 136 0.01 -5.92 -24.61
C GLN A 136 -1.35 -5.68 -23.94
N VAL A 137 -2.19 -6.69 -23.97
CA VAL A 137 -3.56 -6.63 -23.44
C VAL A 137 -3.56 -6.97 -21.95
N GLY A 138 -3.52 -5.95 -21.12
CA GLY A 138 -3.62 -6.09 -19.67
C GLY A 138 -5.07 -6.19 -19.17
N PRO A 139 -5.28 -6.46 -17.86
CA PRO A 139 -6.62 -6.60 -17.27
C PRO A 139 -7.53 -5.40 -17.53
N HIS A 140 -7.00 -4.18 -17.41
CA HIS A 140 -7.76 -2.95 -17.66
C HIS A 140 -8.25 -2.83 -19.11
N VAL A 141 -7.47 -3.33 -20.09
CA VAL A 141 -7.88 -3.33 -21.50
C VAL A 141 -8.99 -4.33 -21.75
N VAL A 142 -8.89 -5.51 -21.15
CA VAL A 142 -9.96 -6.52 -21.25
C VAL A 142 -11.25 -6.02 -20.61
N ALA A 143 -11.16 -5.43 -19.42
CA ALA A 143 -12.32 -4.83 -18.76
C ALA A 143 -12.91 -3.67 -19.59
N ALA A 144 -12.08 -2.81 -20.18
CA ALA A 144 -12.53 -1.73 -21.06
C ALA A 144 -13.29 -2.26 -22.31
N ARG A 145 -12.79 -3.31 -22.95
CA ARG A 145 -13.50 -3.96 -24.08
C ARG A 145 -14.84 -4.51 -23.67
N LYS A 146 -14.92 -5.16 -22.50
CA LYS A 146 -16.21 -5.65 -21.96
C LYS A 146 -17.20 -4.50 -21.69
N ILE A 147 -16.73 -3.32 -21.27
CA ILE A 147 -17.58 -2.13 -21.14
C ILE A 147 -18.11 -1.71 -22.51
N GLU A 148 -17.27 -1.71 -23.56
CA GLU A 148 -17.70 -1.38 -24.93
C GLU A 148 -18.71 -2.38 -25.50
N GLU A 149 -18.60 -3.67 -25.17
CA GLU A 149 -19.58 -4.71 -25.53
C GLU A 149 -20.98 -4.41 -24.97
N HIS A 150 -21.07 -3.65 -23.86
CA HIS A 150 -22.32 -3.16 -23.27
C HIS A 150 -22.76 -1.80 -23.83
N GLY A 151 -22.14 -1.32 -24.91
CA GLY A 151 -22.52 -0.07 -25.60
C GLY A 151 -21.96 1.22 -24.98
N ILE A 152 -21.09 1.13 -23.99
CA ILE A 152 -20.45 2.29 -23.34
C ILE A 152 -19.09 2.53 -23.99
N LYS A 153 -18.92 3.70 -24.64
CA LYS A 153 -17.66 4.07 -25.30
C LYS A 153 -16.55 4.35 -24.29
N VAL A 154 -15.41 3.67 -24.45
CA VAL A 154 -14.21 3.87 -23.64
C VAL A 154 -13.15 4.62 -24.47
N THR A 155 -12.68 5.76 -23.97
CA THR A 155 -11.70 6.61 -24.66
C THR A 155 -10.44 6.79 -23.82
N ARG A 156 -9.41 7.38 -24.43
CA ARG A 156 -8.22 7.81 -23.69
C ARG A 156 -8.62 8.75 -22.55
N GLY A 157 -8.09 8.49 -21.36
CA GLY A 157 -8.41 9.24 -20.13
C GLY A 157 -9.46 8.56 -19.25
N THR A 158 -10.28 7.65 -19.80
CA THR A 158 -11.27 6.88 -19.02
C THR A 158 -10.59 6.07 -17.91
N ILE A 159 -11.11 6.15 -16.69
CA ILE A 159 -10.68 5.30 -15.57
C ILE A 159 -11.58 4.08 -15.56
N VAL A 160 -11.00 2.91 -15.81
CA VAL A 160 -11.71 1.64 -15.75
C VAL A 160 -11.59 1.07 -14.34
N GLN A 161 -12.74 0.70 -13.78
CA GLN A 161 -12.87 0.01 -12.50
C GLN A 161 -13.14 -1.47 -12.75
N TYR A 162 -12.31 -2.34 -12.21
CA TYR A 162 -12.46 -3.78 -12.45
C TYR A 162 -12.00 -4.60 -11.25
N ILE A 163 -12.44 -5.84 -11.21
CA ILE A 163 -11.98 -6.87 -10.28
C ILE A 163 -11.44 -8.07 -11.08
N ILE A 164 -10.58 -8.86 -10.45
CA ILE A 164 -10.14 -10.14 -11.02
C ILE A 164 -10.95 -11.25 -10.37
N VAL A 165 -11.68 -11.98 -11.21
CA VAL A 165 -12.56 -13.06 -10.76
C VAL A 165 -11.91 -14.42 -10.93
N ARG A 166 -12.42 -15.41 -10.19
CA ARG A 166 -12.04 -16.82 -10.32
C ARG A 166 -12.50 -17.35 -11.69
N GLY A 167 -11.64 -18.09 -12.36
CA GLY A 167 -11.99 -18.68 -13.67
C GLY A 167 -10.79 -19.30 -14.37
N LYS A 168 -11.03 -19.77 -15.58
CA LYS A 168 -10.00 -20.29 -16.49
C LYS A 168 -9.36 -19.14 -17.29
N GLY A 169 -8.14 -19.35 -17.78
CA GLY A 169 -7.42 -18.38 -18.59
C GLY A 169 -6.46 -17.47 -17.80
N SER A 170 -5.89 -16.50 -18.50
CA SER A 170 -4.92 -15.55 -17.91
C SER A 170 -5.61 -14.57 -16.95
N ILE A 171 -4.81 -13.94 -16.08
CA ILE A 171 -5.30 -12.89 -15.18
C ILE A 171 -6.06 -11.80 -15.96
N SER A 172 -5.53 -11.38 -17.12
CA SER A 172 -6.17 -10.37 -17.95
C SER A 172 -7.56 -10.79 -18.42
N GLN A 173 -7.74 -12.02 -18.86
CA GLN A 173 -9.03 -12.54 -19.34
C GLN A 173 -10.08 -12.61 -18.24
N ARG A 174 -9.65 -12.75 -16.98
CA ARG A 174 -10.50 -12.83 -15.79
C ARG A 174 -10.86 -11.47 -15.18
N ALA A 175 -10.42 -10.39 -15.82
CA ALA A 175 -10.84 -9.05 -15.43
C ALA A 175 -12.30 -8.80 -15.83
N ILE A 176 -13.13 -8.41 -14.86
CA ILE A 176 -14.54 -8.04 -15.06
C ILE A 176 -14.71 -6.58 -14.60
N PRO A 177 -15.38 -5.71 -15.39
CA PRO A 177 -15.75 -4.40 -14.92
C PRO A 177 -16.55 -4.50 -13.62
N TYR A 178 -16.29 -3.59 -12.67
CA TYR A 178 -16.92 -3.65 -11.35
C TYR A 178 -18.46 -3.62 -11.43
N GLU A 179 -19.01 -2.83 -12.34
CA GLU A 179 -20.46 -2.68 -12.56
C GLU A 179 -21.13 -4.01 -12.96
N TYR A 180 -20.38 -4.95 -13.54
CA TYR A 180 -20.86 -6.27 -13.98
C TYR A 180 -20.31 -7.42 -13.11
N SER A 181 -19.76 -7.09 -11.93
CA SER A 181 -19.10 -8.09 -11.07
C SER A 181 -20.01 -8.81 -10.09
N GLU A 182 -21.30 -8.46 -10.07
CA GLU A 182 -22.28 -9.12 -9.21
C GLU A 182 -22.41 -10.60 -9.58
N GLY A 183 -22.43 -11.48 -8.58
CA GLY A 183 -22.50 -12.93 -8.75
C GLY A 183 -21.17 -13.62 -9.10
N TYR A 184 -20.10 -12.87 -9.35
CA TYR A 184 -18.78 -13.45 -9.60
C TYR A 184 -17.98 -13.60 -8.31
N ALA A 185 -17.39 -14.78 -8.10
CA ALA A 185 -16.42 -14.99 -7.03
C ALA A 185 -15.06 -14.41 -7.44
N TYR A 186 -14.46 -13.57 -6.60
CA TYR A 186 -13.13 -13.02 -6.85
C TYR A 186 -12.01 -14.06 -6.75
N ASP A 187 -10.88 -13.80 -7.41
CA ASP A 187 -9.68 -14.64 -7.37
C ASP A 187 -8.85 -14.35 -6.12
N LYS A 188 -8.99 -15.21 -5.11
CA LYS A 188 -8.26 -15.11 -3.83
C LYS A 188 -6.75 -15.09 -4.02
N ASP A 189 -6.24 -15.97 -4.88
CA ASP A 189 -4.80 -16.13 -5.12
C ASP A 189 -4.22 -14.91 -5.79
N TYR A 190 -4.94 -14.30 -6.72
CA TYR A 190 -4.55 -13.03 -7.33
C TYR A 190 -4.44 -11.92 -6.27
N TYR A 191 -5.47 -11.72 -5.45
CA TYR A 191 -5.45 -10.64 -4.46
C TYR A 191 -4.41 -10.86 -3.36
N ILE A 192 -4.12 -12.10 -2.99
CA ILE A 192 -3.05 -12.43 -2.04
C ILE A 192 -1.68 -12.23 -2.69
N ASN A 193 -1.41 -12.91 -3.81
CA ASN A 193 -0.04 -13.01 -4.35
C ASN A 193 0.38 -11.83 -5.24
N ASN A 194 -0.57 -11.20 -5.95
CA ASN A 194 -0.28 -10.12 -6.90
C ASN A 194 -0.63 -8.72 -6.37
N GLN A 195 -1.39 -8.65 -5.26
CA GLN A 195 -1.79 -7.40 -4.67
C GLN A 195 -1.26 -7.28 -3.22
N LEU A 196 -1.72 -8.10 -2.27
CA LEU A 196 -1.45 -7.91 -0.86
C LEU A 196 0.02 -8.16 -0.49
N ILE A 197 0.56 -9.34 -0.83
CA ILE A 197 1.96 -9.68 -0.50
C ILE A 197 2.94 -8.64 -1.07
N PRO A 198 2.92 -8.26 -2.35
CA PRO A 198 3.84 -7.25 -2.88
C PRO A 198 3.76 -5.88 -2.19
N ALA A 199 2.57 -5.50 -1.69
CA ALA A 199 2.39 -4.23 -1.01
C ALA A 199 3.02 -4.21 0.40
N ILE A 200 3.02 -5.35 1.10
CA ILE A 200 3.51 -5.45 2.48
C ILE A 200 4.90 -6.09 2.59
N GLU A 201 5.36 -6.81 1.56
CA GLU A 201 6.59 -7.60 1.58
C GLU A 201 7.80 -6.81 2.09
N ARG A 202 8.02 -5.60 1.57
CA ARG A 202 9.18 -4.78 1.96
C ARG A 202 9.11 -4.30 3.39
N ILE A 203 7.92 -4.00 3.88
CA ILE A 203 7.70 -3.57 5.26
C ILE A 203 7.97 -4.75 6.18
N MET A 204 7.39 -5.90 5.87
CA MET A 204 7.51 -7.10 6.68
C MET A 204 8.93 -7.70 6.67
N TYR A 205 9.67 -7.51 5.57
CA TYR A 205 11.08 -7.92 5.46
C TYR A 205 11.96 -7.22 6.51
N SER A 206 11.69 -5.95 6.82
CA SER A 206 12.42 -5.21 7.87
C SER A 206 12.21 -5.79 9.27
N PHE A 207 11.22 -6.68 9.43
CA PHE A 207 10.91 -7.40 10.67
C PHE A 207 11.21 -8.89 10.58
N GLY A 208 12.04 -9.31 9.61
CA GLY A 208 12.50 -10.68 9.47
C GLY A 208 11.57 -11.62 8.71
N TYR A 209 10.47 -11.12 8.12
CA TYR A 209 9.53 -11.94 7.34
C TYR A 209 9.85 -11.88 5.86
N SER A 210 10.29 -13.00 5.30
CA SER A 210 10.50 -13.14 3.85
C SER A 210 9.17 -13.23 3.10
N LYS A 211 9.23 -13.09 1.78
CA LYS A 211 8.07 -13.34 0.90
C LYS A 211 7.50 -14.75 1.08
N LYS A 212 8.37 -15.74 1.28
CA LYS A 212 7.98 -17.12 1.52
C LYS A 212 7.18 -17.23 2.82
N ASP A 213 7.62 -16.59 3.90
CA ASP A 213 6.91 -16.60 5.18
C ASP A 213 5.52 -15.99 5.05
N LEU A 214 5.36 -14.91 4.28
CA LEU A 214 4.06 -14.31 3.99
C LEU A 214 3.16 -15.25 3.17
N GLN A 215 3.73 -15.98 2.21
CA GLN A 215 3.00 -16.99 1.44
C GLN A 215 2.56 -18.17 2.32
N ASP A 216 3.43 -18.67 3.18
CA ASP A 216 3.13 -19.77 4.11
C ASP A 216 2.08 -19.32 5.14
N MET A 217 2.18 -18.12 5.69
CA MET A 217 1.11 -17.50 6.51
C MET A 217 -0.23 -17.44 5.76
N SER A 218 -0.18 -17.04 4.49
CA SER A 218 -1.40 -16.98 3.68
C SER A 218 -2.02 -18.37 3.47
N ARG A 219 -1.25 -19.45 3.47
CA ARG A 219 -1.74 -20.83 3.36
C ARG A 219 -2.27 -21.38 4.67
N GLY A 220 -1.96 -20.73 5.80
CA GLY A 220 -2.28 -21.22 7.15
C GLY A 220 -1.22 -22.17 7.69
N GLU A 221 -0.09 -22.28 7.02
CA GLU A 221 1.10 -22.98 7.48
C GLU A 221 1.82 -22.07 8.47
N VAL A 222 1.71 -22.35 9.76
CA VAL A 222 2.39 -21.60 10.81
C VAL A 222 3.82 -22.11 10.89
N GLN A 223 4.77 -21.41 10.29
CA GLN A 223 6.16 -21.56 10.66
C GLN A 223 6.34 -20.83 12.00
N GLN A 224 6.52 -21.59 13.09
CA GLN A 224 7.02 -21.03 14.34
C GLN A 224 8.44 -20.53 14.04
N SER A 225 8.68 -19.23 14.23
CA SER A 225 10.02 -18.67 14.20
C SER A 225 10.91 -19.45 15.16
N LEU A 226 12.12 -19.80 14.73
CA LEU A 226 13.12 -20.45 15.58
C LEU A 226 13.49 -19.63 16.83
N ASP A 227 13.18 -18.33 16.84
CA ASP A 227 13.38 -17.43 17.98
C ASP A 227 12.48 -17.73 19.18
N ALA A 228 11.53 -18.67 19.07
CA ALA A 228 10.73 -19.15 20.18
C ALA A 228 11.44 -20.27 20.99
N PHE A 229 12.65 -20.67 20.56
CA PHE A 229 13.43 -21.75 21.21
C PHE A 229 14.73 -21.26 21.87
N PHE A 230 15.00 -19.94 21.88
CA PHE A 230 16.15 -19.36 22.58
C PHE A 230 15.73 -18.31 23.61
#